data_0da014405ce5f3c85084e123c4c7d811
#
_entry.id   0da014405ce5f3c85084e123c4c7d811
#
_cell.length_a   1.000
_cell.length_b   1.000
_cell.length_c   1.000
_cell.angle_alpha   90.00
_cell.angle_beta   90.00
_cell.angle_gamma   90.00
#
_symmetry.space_group_name_H-M   'P 1'
#
loop_
_entity.id
_entity.type
_entity.pdbx_description
1 polymer ?
#
loop_
_entity_poly.entity_id
_entity_poly.type
_entity_poly.pdbx_seq_one_letter_code
_entity_poly.pdbx_strand_id
1 'polypeptide(L)'
;EVPTGTVLSTINYELFLNGGLYVNVHSDANPSGEIRGQIGKIIRFATLTGAQEVPSVTTTATGEGTFIVDTTTRAISGRVTTTNLTGTIAHIHPGVSGVSGLSIVPLFETTTGSGIWEVPTGTVLSTINYELFLNSGLYVNVHSDANPTGEIRGQISIQ
;
A
#
# COMPACT_ATOMS: atom_id res chain seq x y z
N GLU A 1 -8.39 26.30 2.76
CA GLU A 1 -9.17 25.11 3.15
C GLU A 1 -9.96 24.62 1.95
N VAL A 2 -10.02 23.28 1.73
CA VAL A 2 -10.87 22.70 0.69
C VAL A 2 -12.32 22.70 1.22
N PRO A 3 -13.30 23.22 0.46
CA PRO A 3 -14.68 23.26 0.92
C PRO A 3 -15.23 21.87 1.26
N THR A 4 -15.99 21.78 2.35
CA THR A 4 -16.66 20.53 2.76
C THR A 4 -17.59 20.03 1.64
N GLY A 5 -17.53 18.74 1.32
CA GLY A 5 -18.34 18.14 0.26
C GLY A 5 -17.74 18.26 -1.16
N THR A 6 -16.53 18.79 -1.30
CA THR A 6 -15.81 18.76 -2.57
C THR A 6 -15.56 17.29 -2.98
N VAL A 7 -16.00 16.92 -4.19
CA VAL A 7 -15.83 15.56 -4.75
C VAL A 7 -14.88 15.65 -5.94
N LEU A 8 -13.86 14.81 -5.94
CA LEU A 8 -12.97 14.66 -7.08
C LEU A 8 -13.66 13.91 -8.22
N SER A 9 -13.45 14.34 -9.47
CA SER A 9 -13.78 13.52 -10.62
C SER A 9 -12.94 12.23 -10.61
N THR A 10 -13.36 11.20 -11.34
CA THR A 10 -12.61 9.94 -11.45
C THR A 10 -11.15 10.20 -11.87
N ILE A 11 -10.91 11.06 -12.88
CA ILE A 11 -9.56 11.39 -13.33
C ILE A 11 -8.74 12.09 -12.22
N ASN A 12 -9.33 13.04 -11.50
CA ASN A 12 -8.63 13.73 -10.42
C ASN A 12 -8.39 12.83 -9.21
N TYR A 13 -9.27 11.87 -8.95
CA TYR A 13 -9.06 10.86 -7.93
C TYR A 13 -7.87 9.95 -8.28
N GLU A 14 -7.76 9.50 -9.54
CA GLU A 14 -6.61 8.75 -10.02
C GLU A 14 -5.30 9.56 -9.87
N LEU A 15 -5.32 10.84 -10.25
CA LEU A 15 -4.17 11.74 -10.07
C LEU A 15 -3.81 11.89 -8.58
N PHE A 16 -4.80 12.01 -7.69
CA PHE A 16 -4.57 12.09 -6.24
C PHE A 16 -3.88 10.82 -5.72
N LEU A 17 -4.39 9.63 -6.10
CA LEU A 17 -3.82 8.34 -5.70
C LEU A 17 -2.38 8.13 -6.21
N ASN A 18 -2.02 8.80 -7.29
CA ASN A 18 -0.70 8.69 -7.94
C ASN A 18 0.24 9.87 -7.65
N GLY A 19 -0.13 10.77 -6.70
CA GLY A 19 0.68 11.96 -6.39
C GLY A 19 0.75 12.98 -7.54
N GLY A 20 -0.20 12.94 -8.48
CA GLY A 20 -0.25 13.81 -9.66
C GLY A 20 -0.88 15.18 -9.41
N LEU A 21 -1.38 15.44 -8.19
CA LEU A 21 -1.97 16.73 -7.83
C LEU A 21 -0.97 17.62 -7.08
N TYR A 22 -1.17 18.91 -7.20
CA TYR A 22 -0.41 19.91 -6.43
C TYR A 22 -1.33 21.04 -5.94
N VAL A 23 -0.90 21.72 -4.89
CA VAL A 23 -1.48 22.99 -4.43
C VAL A 23 -0.63 24.12 -4.98
N ASN A 24 -1.29 25.17 -5.49
CA ASN A 24 -0.65 26.41 -5.93
C ASN A 24 -1.35 27.59 -5.25
N VAL A 25 -0.58 28.52 -4.70
CA VAL A 25 -1.07 29.75 -4.11
C VAL A 25 -0.63 30.91 -5.00
N HIS A 26 -1.57 31.77 -5.36
CA HIS A 26 -1.38 32.92 -6.22
C HIS A 26 -1.40 34.21 -5.37
N SER A 27 -0.72 35.24 -5.85
CA SER A 27 -0.82 36.61 -5.33
C SER A 27 -1.02 37.60 -6.47
N ASP A 28 -1.35 38.84 -6.16
CA ASP A 28 -1.47 39.90 -7.15
C ASP A 28 -0.14 40.16 -7.88
N ALA A 29 0.99 39.97 -7.21
CA ALA A 29 2.32 40.10 -7.77
C ALA A 29 2.69 38.92 -8.69
N ASN A 30 2.15 37.74 -8.43
CA ASN A 30 2.40 36.50 -9.16
C ASN A 30 1.08 35.79 -9.49
N PRO A 31 0.30 36.29 -10.47
CA PRO A 31 -1.02 35.74 -10.80
C PRO A 31 -0.99 34.30 -11.36
N SER A 32 0.16 33.85 -11.86
CA SER A 32 0.35 32.47 -12.34
C SER A 32 0.75 31.47 -11.25
N GLY A 33 1.00 31.95 -10.04
CA GLY A 33 1.39 31.18 -8.85
C GLY A 33 2.66 31.71 -8.22
N GLU A 34 2.65 31.89 -6.90
CA GLU A 34 3.78 32.34 -6.11
C GLU A 34 4.51 31.19 -5.42
N ILE A 35 3.76 30.29 -4.81
CA ILE A 35 4.30 29.08 -4.20
C ILE A 35 3.49 27.87 -4.61
N ARG A 36 4.19 26.74 -4.82
CA ARG A 36 3.59 25.46 -5.21
C ARG A 36 4.15 24.33 -4.36
N GLY A 37 3.26 23.42 -3.96
CA GLY A 37 3.62 22.18 -3.27
C GLY A 37 2.92 20.98 -3.89
N GLN A 38 3.68 19.92 -4.18
CA GLN A 38 3.10 18.66 -4.66
C GLN A 38 2.32 18.00 -3.54
N ILE A 39 1.15 17.43 -3.84
CA ILE A 39 0.46 16.50 -2.95
C ILE A 39 1.17 15.15 -3.12
N GLY A 40 2.19 14.95 -2.28
CA GLY A 40 3.27 13.99 -2.52
C GLY A 40 3.05 12.61 -1.91
N LYS A 41 1.83 12.06 -1.89
CA LYS A 41 1.59 10.70 -1.38
C LYS A 41 0.86 9.85 -2.40
N ILE A 42 1.35 8.64 -2.59
CA ILE A 42 0.73 7.62 -3.43
C ILE A 42 0.09 6.59 -2.53
N ILE A 43 -1.19 6.33 -2.77
CA ILE A 43 -1.98 5.36 -2.01
C ILE A 43 -2.24 4.14 -2.89
N ARG A 44 -2.05 2.96 -2.32
CA ARG A 44 -2.32 1.65 -2.93
C ARG A 44 -3.07 0.77 -1.95
N PHE A 45 -3.80 -0.18 -2.49
CA PHE A 45 -4.64 -1.09 -1.73
C PHE A 45 -4.26 -2.54 -2.04
N ALA A 46 -4.67 -3.46 -1.17
CA ALA A 46 -4.53 -4.89 -1.41
C ALA A 46 -5.72 -5.61 -0.78
N THR A 47 -6.42 -6.42 -1.57
CA THR A 47 -7.39 -7.40 -1.07
C THR A 47 -6.70 -8.75 -1.03
N LEU A 48 -6.57 -9.35 0.16
CA LEU A 48 -5.83 -10.58 0.37
C LEU A 48 -6.78 -11.78 0.43
N THR A 49 -6.44 -12.82 -0.35
CA THR A 49 -7.15 -14.11 -0.36
C THR A 49 -6.17 -15.26 -0.53
N GLY A 50 -6.54 -16.46 -0.10
CA GLY A 50 -5.73 -17.67 -0.33
C GLY A 50 -5.62 -18.03 -1.81
N ALA A 51 -6.60 -17.67 -2.63
CA ALA A 51 -6.58 -17.92 -4.08
C ALA A 51 -5.46 -17.17 -4.82
N GLN A 52 -4.95 -16.08 -4.25
CA GLN A 52 -3.84 -15.30 -4.82
C GLN A 52 -2.46 -15.83 -4.41
N GLU A 53 -2.37 -16.74 -3.45
CA GLU A 53 -1.10 -17.39 -3.09
C GLU A 53 -0.55 -18.26 -4.25
N VAL A 54 0.75 -18.52 -4.22
CA VAL A 54 1.44 -19.33 -5.24
C VAL A 54 2.30 -20.40 -4.56
N PRO A 55 1.82 -21.66 -4.57
CA PRO A 55 0.53 -22.15 -5.07
C PRO A 55 -0.66 -21.64 -4.25
N SER A 56 -1.86 -21.64 -4.83
CA SER A 56 -3.08 -21.17 -4.16
C SER A 56 -3.42 -22.01 -2.92
N VAL A 57 -3.95 -21.33 -1.89
CA VAL A 57 -4.38 -21.93 -0.63
C VAL A 57 -5.90 -21.87 -0.51
N THR A 58 -6.52 -23.02 -0.14
CA THR A 58 -7.93 -23.06 0.19
C THR A 58 -8.12 -22.68 1.65
N THR A 59 -8.67 -21.48 1.90
CA THR A 59 -8.93 -20.95 3.23
C THR A 59 -10.13 -20.03 3.21
N THR A 60 -10.73 -19.79 4.36
CA THR A 60 -11.75 -18.75 4.59
C THR A 60 -11.14 -17.44 5.09
N ALA A 61 -9.84 -17.41 5.29
CA ALA A 61 -9.10 -16.22 5.69
C ALA A 61 -9.12 -15.15 4.58
N THR A 62 -9.26 -13.92 4.97
CA THR A 62 -9.21 -12.74 4.08
C THR A 62 -8.46 -11.59 4.74
N GLY A 63 -8.08 -10.60 3.95
CA GLY A 63 -7.47 -9.38 4.47
C GLY A 63 -7.63 -8.19 3.53
N GLU A 64 -7.54 -7.00 4.12
CA GLU A 64 -7.55 -5.73 3.41
C GLU A 64 -6.34 -4.90 3.83
N GLY A 65 -5.63 -4.36 2.86
CA GLY A 65 -4.43 -3.56 3.07
C GLY A 65 -4.51 -2.17 2.46
N THR A 66 -3.92 -1.19 3.14
CA THR A 66 -3.70 0.16 2.59
C THR A 66 -2.24 0.53 2.81
N PHE A 67 -1.59 0.99 1.75
CA PHE A 67 -0.18 1.38 1.74
C PHE A 67 -0.03 2.79 1.17
N ILE A 68 0.78 3.60 1.84
CA ILE A 68 1.01 5.01 1.49
C ILE A 68 2.51 5.22 1.36
N VAL A 69 2.95 5.74 0.21
CA VAL A 69 4.35 6.09 -0.04
C VAL A 69 4.49 7.58 -0.29
N ASP A 70 5.42 8.20 0.38
CA ASP A 70 5.83 9.58 0.15
C ASP A 70 6.71 9.65 -1.12
N THR A 71 6.32 10.48 -2.08
CA THR A 71 6.97 10.55 -3.40
C THR A 71 8.38 11.18 -3.36
N THR A 72 8.69 11.93 -2.31
CA THR A 72 9.97 12.63 -2.15
C THR A 72 10.98 11.76 -1.42
N THR A 73 10.55 11.16 -0.30
CA THR A 73 11.43 10.39 0.59
C THR A 73 11.39 8.89 0.33
N ARG A 74 10.37 8.40 -0.37
CA ARG A 74 10.03 6.98 -0.53
C ARG A 74 9.73 6.27 0.78
N ALA A 75 9.46 7.02 1.83
CA ALA A 75 8.99 6.46 3.10
C ALA A 75 7.63 5.78 2.87
N ILE A 76 7.53 4.52 3.30
CA ILE A 76 6.31 3.73 3.21
C ILE A 76 5.70 3.57 4.60
N SER A 77 4.40 3.72 4.67
CA SER A 77 3.56 3.27 5.78
C SER A 77 2.44 2.39 5.23
N GLY A 78 1.91 1.53 6.05
CA GLY A 78 0.81 0.66 5.60
C GLY A 78 0.29 -0.20 6.71
N ARG A 79 -0.93 -0.67 6.51
CA ARG A 79 -1.66 -1.52 7.44
C ARG A 79 -2.43 -2.58 6.68
N VAL A 80 -2.41 -3.79 7.21
CA VAL A 80 -3.26 -4.92 6.77
C VAL A 80 -4.12 -5.34 7.95
N THR A 81 -5.41 -5.55 7.71
CA THR A 81 -6.34 -6.14 8.68
C THR A 81 -6.79 -7.48 8.12
N THR A 82 -6.67 -8.54 8.92
CA THR A 82 -7.04 -9.91 8.55
C THR A 82 -8.31 -10.36 9.28
N THR A 83 -9.04 -11.27 8.66
CA THR A 83 -10.25 -11.89 9.21
C THR A 83 -10.15 -13.40 9.04
N ASN A 84 -10.61 -14.17 10.05
CA ASN A 84 -10.53 -15.64 10.08
C ASN A 84 -9.10 -16.19 9.94
N LEU A 85 -8.10 -15.47 10.46
CA LEU A 85 -6.71 -15.84 10.38
C LEU A 85 -6.00 -15.59 11.72
N THR A 86 -5.35 -16.61 12.25
CA THR A 86 -4.31 -16.45 13.27
C THR A 86 -2.97 -16.40 12.55
N GLY A 87 -2.55 -15.19 12.19
CA GLY A 87 -1.31 -14.96 11.47
C GLY A 87 -0.09 -15.10 12.39
N THR A 88 1.03 -15.54 11.83
CA THR A 88 2.32 -15.67 12.54
C THR A 88 3.32 -14.62 12.12
N ILE A 89 3.39 -14.30 10.84
CA ILE A 89 4.23 -13.25 10.25
C ILE A 89 3.55 -12.68 9.00
N ALA A 90 3.93 -11.46 8.62
CA ALA A 90 3.48 -10.81 7.39
C ALA A 90 4.62 -10.03 6.73
N HIS A 91 4.64 -9.99 5.40
CA HIS A 91 5.68 -9.33 4.62
C HIS A 91 5.16 -8.69 3.35
N ILE A 92 5.88 -7.65 2.88
CA ILE A 92 5.79 -7.17 1.49
C ILE A 92 6.91 -7.85 0.69
N HIS A 93 6.59 -8.23 -0.54
CA HIS A 93 7.47 -8.92 -1.48
C HIS A 93 7.42 -8.26 -2.86
N PRO A 94 8.50 -8.30 -3.66
CA PRO A 94 8.45 -8.04 -5.08
C PRO A 94 7.85 -9.23 -5.81
N GLY A 95 7.01 -8.97 -6.79
CA GLY A 95 6.36 -9.96 -7.65
C GLY A 95 5.05 -9.43 -8.19
N VAL A 96 4.81 -9.63 -9.47
CA VAL A 96 3.50 -9.42 -10.09
C VAL A 96 2.56 -10.56 -9.71
N SER A 97 1.27 -10.42 -10.02
CA SER A 97 0.30 -11.50 -9.77
C SER A 97 0.78 -12.83 -10.33
N GLY A 98 0.71 -13.89 -9.52
CA GLY A 98 1.17 -15.23 -9.88
C GLY A 98 2.68 -15.48 -9.77
N VAL A 99 3.48 -14.49 -9.35
CA VAL A 99 4.94 -14.62 -9.19
C VAL A 99 5.33 -14.39 -7.73
N SER A 100 6.10 -15.32 -7.15
CA SER A 100 6.65 -15.19 -5.80
C SER A 100 8.03 -14.55 -5.80
N GLY A 101 8.33 -13.71 -4.79
CA GLY A 101 9.62 -13.07 -4.57
C GLY A 101 10.06 -13.16 -3.11
N LEU A 102 11.31 -12.77 -2.83
CA LEU A 102 11.84 -12.73 -1.46
C LEU A 102 11.22 -11.53 -0.69
N SER A 103 11.04 -11.67 0.63
CA SER A 103 10.53 -10.57 1.45
C SER A 103 11.48 -9.36 1.46
N ILE A 104 10.89 -8.16 1.38
CA ILE A 104 11.63 -6.90 1.38
C ILE A 104 11.25 -5.97 2.56
N VAL A 105 10.04 -6.11 3.10
CA VAL A 105 9.58 -5.34 4.25
C VAL A 105 8.78 -6.25 5.17
N PRO A 106 9.23 -6.47 6.42
CA PRO A 106 8.40 -7.15 7.42
C PRO A 106 7.28 -6.23 7.89
N LEU A 107 6.12 -6.81 8.24
CA LEU A 107 5.07 -6.16 8.99
C LEU A 107 5.01 -6.77 10.39
N PHE A 108 4.68 -5.96 11.38
CA PHE A 108 4.51 -6.43 12.75
C PHE A 108 3.05 -6.33 13.18
N GLU A 109 2.59 -7.36 13.86
CA GLU A 109 1.26 -7.34 14.45
C GLU A 109 1.22 -6.33 15.60
N THR A 110 0.24 -5.42 15.60
CA THR A 110 0.13 -4.33 16.58
C THR A 110 -0.06 -4.84 18.01
N THR A 111 -0.76 -5.94 18.14
CA THR A 111 -0.96 -6.71 19.37
C THR A 111 -1.17 -8.15 18.95
N THR A 112 -0.52 -9.09 19.62
CA THR A 112 -0.64 -10.52 19.31
C THR A 112 -2.11 -10.96 19.23
N GLY A 113 -2.49 -11.54 18.11
CA GLY A 113 -3.84 -12.03 17.84
C GLY A 113 -4.85 -10.94 17.43
N SER A 114 -4.41 -9.71 17.20
CA SER A 114 -5.29 -8.63 16.72
C SER A 114 -5.69 -8.77 15.25
N GLY A 115 -4.91 -9.50 14.46
CA GLY A 115 -5.04 -9.55 13.01
C GLY A 115 -4.70 -8.24 12.30
N ILE A 116 -4.06 -7.30 13.00
CA ILE A 116 -3.68 -5.98 12.48
C ILE A 116 -2.18 -5.90 12.35
N TRP A 117 -1.69 -5.78 11.13
CA TRP A 117 -0.28 -5.78 10.76
C TRP A 117 0.13 -4.42 10.22
N GLU A 118 1.23 -3.86 10.67
CA GLU A 118 1.70 -2.54 10.26
C GLU A 118 3.14 -2.57 9.75
N VAL A 119 3.40 -1.75 8.75
CA VAL A 119 4.76 -1.45 8.28
C VAL A 119 5.50 -0.68 9.38
N PRO A 120 6.73 -1.08 9.76
CA PRO A 120 7.51 -0.38 10.77
C PRO A 120 7.72 1.10 10.43
N THR A 121 7.57 1.96 11.43
CA THR A 121 7.86 3.40 11.28
C THR A 121 9.30 3.62 10.79
N GLY A 122 9.48 4.51 9.82
CA GLY A 122 10.79 4.85 9.26
C GLY A 122 11.23 3.94 8.13
N THR A 123 10.41 2.97 7.69
CA THR A 123 10.70 2.14 6.52
C THR A 123 10.75 3.01 5.25
N VAL A 124 11.81 2.84 4.46
CA VAL A 124 12.02 3.54 3.18
C VAL A 124 12.25 2.51 2.08
N LEU A 125 11.51 2.62 0.98
CA LEU A 125 11.69 1.75 -0.17
C LEU A 125 12.98 2.14 -0.93
N SER A 126 13.73 1.12 -1.38
CA SER A 126 14.79 1.33 -2.38
C SER A 126 14.18 1.91 -3.66
N THR A 127 14.99 2.50 -4.53
CA THR A 127 14.51 3.01 -5.82
C THR A 127 13.80 1.93 -6.64
N ILE A 128 14.36 0.72 -6.67
CA ILE A 128 13.77 -0.42 -7.39
C ILE A 128 12.41 -0.80 -6.80
N ASN A 129 12.31 -0.90 -5.47
CA ASN A 129 11.05 -1.28 -4.80
C ASN A 129 9.98 -0.17 -4.91
N TYR A 130 10.41 1.10 -4.97
CA TYR A 130 9.51 2.22 -5.23
C TYR A 130 8.92 2.13 -6.65
N GLU A 131 9.73 1.86 -7.67
CA GLU A 131 9.25 1.65 -9.04
C GLU A 131 8.30 0.44 -9.13
N LEU A 132 8.58 -0.64 -8.42
CA LEU A 132 7.68 -1.79 -8.32
C LEU A 132 6.35 -1.39 -7.64
N PHE A 133 6.38 -0.59 -6.57
CA PHE A 133 5.18 -0.09 -5.92
C PHE A 133 4.30 0.74 -6.87
N LEU A 134 4.92 1.60 -7.70
CA LEU A 134 4.20 2.40 -8.70
C LEU A 134 3.50 1.54 -9.75
N ASN A 135 4.11 0.42 -10.12
CA ASN A 135 3.70 -0.42 -11.24
C ASN A 135 2.98 -1.72 -10.78
N SER A 136 2.45 -1.75 -9.55
CA SER A 136 1.78 -2.93 -8.97
C SER A 136 2.64 -4.19 -8.99
N GLY A 137 3.95 -4.02 -8.86
CA GLY A 137 4.95 -5.08 -8.81
C GLY A 137 5.29 -5.57 -7.40
N LEU A 138 4.54 -5.12 -6.38
CA LEU A 138 4.65 -5.58 -5.00
C LEU A 138 3.38 -6.30 -4.57
N TYR A 139 3.51 -7.27 -3.68
CA TYR A 139 2.39 -7.89 -2.98
C TYR A 139 2.66 -7.97 -1.48
N VAL A 140 1.62 -8.09 -0.70
CA VAL A 140 1.68 -8.42 0.72
C VAL A 140 1.07 -9.78 0.95
N ASN A 141 1.66 -10.56 1.87
CA ASN A 141 1.06 -11.79 2.34
C ASN A 141 1.13 -11.92 3.87
N VAL A 142 0.26 -12.75 4.41
CA VAL A 142 0.22 -13.13 5.82
C VAL A 142 0.29 -14.64 5.90
N HIS A 143 1.18 -15.13 6.76
CA HIS A 143 1.45 -16.54 6.98
C HIS A 143 0.74 -17.02 8.26
N SER A 144 0.54 -18.32 8.36
CA SER A 144 0.05 -19.00 9.56
C SER A 144 0.85 -20.26 9.84
N ASP A 145 0.63 -20.89 10.97
CA ASP A 145 1.23 -22.20 11.29
C ASP A 145 0.80 -23.30 10.29
N ALA A 146 -0.44 -23.22 9.78
CA ALA A 146 -0.95 -24.15 8.79
C ALA A 146 -0.36 -23.92 7.39
N ASN A 147 -0.05 -22.67 7.07
CA ASN A 147 0.51 -22.25 5.79
C ASN A 147 1.75 -21.35 5.99
N PRO A 148 2.91 -21.94 6.35
CA PRO A 148 4.14 -21.21 6.67
C PRO A 148 4.75 -20.45 5.48
N THR A 149 4.36 -20.78 4.25
CA THR A 149 4.79 -20.11 3.02
C THR A 149 3.88 -18.95 2.61
N GLY A 150 2.73 -18.78 3.25
CA GLY A 150 1.70 -17.77 3.03
C GLY A 150 0.31 -18.40 3.02
N GLU A 151 -0.64 -17.82 3.75
CA GLU A 151 -2.03 -18.27 3.77
C GLU A 151 -2.94 -17.36 2.92
N ILE A 152 -2.72 -16.07 2.99
CA ILE A 152 -3.43 -15.08 2.15
C ILE A 152 -2.44 -14.09 1.57
N ARG A 153 -2.67 -13.72 0.31
CA ARG A 153 -1.87 -12.77 -0.45
C ARG A 153 -2.76 -11.77 -1.18
N GLY A 154 -2.28 -10.53 -1.32
CA GLY A 154 -2.92 -9.49 -2.13
C GLY A 154 -1.90 -8.65 -2.88
N GLN A 155 -2.15 -8.38 -4.16
CA GLN A 155 -1.34 -7.48 -4.95
C GLN A 155 -1.57 -6.04 -4.48
N ILE A 156 -0.49 -5.28 -4.28
CA ILE A 156 -0.54 -3.87 -3.90
C ILE A 156 -0.73 -3.05 -5.18
N SER A 157 -1.94 -2.51 -5.37
CA SER A 157 -2.34 -1.87 -6.63
C SER A 157 -3.30 -0.70 -6.42
N ILE A 158 -3.65 0.01 -7.49
CA ILE A 158 -4.80 0.91 -7.56
C ILE A 158 -6.06 0.03 -7.56
N GLN A 159 -7.09 0.41 -6.79
CA GLN A 159 -8.42 -0.19 -6.85
C GLN A 159 -9.27 0.49 -7.91
#